data_4239b5a94b5b7f0902b4f8790aaca4ea
#
_entry.id   4239b5a94b5b7f0902b4f8790aaca4ea
#
_cell.length_a   1.000
_cell.length_b   1.000
_cell.length_c   1.000
_cell.angle_alpha   90.00
_cell.angle_beta   90.00
_cell.angle_gamma   90.00
#
_symmetry.space_group_name_H-M   'P 1'
#
loop_
_entity.id
_entity.type
_entity.pdbx_description
1 polymer ?
#
loop_
_entity_poly.entity_id
_entity_poly.type
_entity_poly.pdbx_seq_one_letter_code
_entity_poly.pdbx_strand_id
1 'polypeptide(L)'
;GQQVLVIDARDHVGGNCYDKKDDYGILIHQYGPHIFHTNIDRVYEYLSRFTDWYEYRHEVVGNVYGRELPIPFNLNTLELVYGERAPHLEKLLIDNFGEGARVPILELMNHENEELQEIAQYVYENVFLKYTMKQWGKSPKEIDPAVSGRVPVLLSRDNRYFQDKYQG
;
A
#
# COMPACT_ATOMS: atom_id res chain seq x y z
N GLY A 1 -7.77 -38.96 -10.36
CA GLY A 1 -8.21 -37.57 -10.23
C GLY A 1 -9.65 -37.50 -9.77
N GLN A 2 -10.02 -36.46 -9.06
CA GLN A 2 -11.42 -36.21 -8.68
C GLN A 2 -12.10 -35.37 -9.78
N GLN A 3 -13.40 -35.61 -10.00
CA GLN A 3 -14.20 -34.75 -10.85
C GLN A 3 -14.65 -33.52 -10.04
N VAL A 4 -14.43 -32.32 -10.58
CA VAL A 4 -14.75 -31.07 -9.92
C VAL A 4 -15.67 -30.26 -10.85
N LEU A 5 -16.78 -29.75 -10.29
CA LEU A 5 -17.65 -28.77 -10.94
C LEU A 5 -17.45 -27.42 -10.27
N VAL A 6 -17.06 -26.44 -11.05
CA VAL A 6 -16.95 -25.04 -10.60
C VAL A 6 -18.20 -24.29 -11.11
N ILE A 7 -18.89 -23.62 -10.19
CA ILE A 7 -20.09 -22.84 -10.49
C ILE A 7 -19.83 -21.38 -10.12
N ASP A 8 -20.07 -20.46 -11.03
CA ASP A 8 -20.04 -19.01 -10.80
C ASP A 8 -21.33 -18.38 -11.37
N ALA A 9 -21.79 -17.29 -10.79
CA ALA A 9 -22.95 -16.54 -11.28
C ALA A 9 -22.63 -15.67 -12.52
N ARG A 10 -21.35 -15.45 -12.78
CA ARG A 10 -20.87 -14.66 -13.93
C ARG A 10 -20.66 -15.57 -15.13
N ASP A 11 -20.66 -14.98 -16.31
CA ASP A 11 -20.44 -15.64 -17.60
C ASP A 11 -18.95 -15.89 -17.92
N HIS A 12 -18.07 -15.72 -16.93
CA HIS A 12 -16.64 -15.90 -17.05
C HIS A 12 -16.04 -16.56 -15.81
N VAL A 13 -14.85 -17.12 -15.93
CA VAL A 13 -14.04 -17.67 -14.83
C VAL A 13 -13.19 -16.59 -14.16
N GLY A 14 -12.59 -16.88 -13.00
CA GLY A 14 -11.61 -16.02 -12.33
C GLY A 14 -12.20 -15.04 -11.31
N GLY A 15 -13.53 -14.97 -11.18
CA GLY A 15 -14.17 -14.11 -10.19
C GLY A 15 -13.77 -12.63 -10.36
N ASN A 16 -13.27 -11.99 -9.29
CA ASN A 16 -12.79 -10.61 -9.36
C ASN A 16 -11.40 -10.46 -10.00
N CYS A 17 -10.68 -11.57 -10.20
CA CYS A 17 -9.40 -11.59 -10.92
C CYS A 17 -9.57 -11.77 -12.43
N TYR A 18 -10.71 -11.36 -12.96
CA TYR A 18 -10.99 -11.48 -14.39
C TYR A 18 -10.49 -10.27 -15.15
N ASP A 19 -9.71 -10.56 -16.21
CA ASP A 19 -9.22 -9.59 -17.17
C ASP A 19 -9.90 -9.76 -18.52
N LYS A 20 -10.12 -8.66 -19.20
CA LYS A 20 -10.61 -8.68 -20.59
C LYS A 20 -9.89 -7.63 -21.42
N LYS A 21 -9.92 -7.79 -22.72
CA LYS A 21 -9.52 -6.71 -23.64
C LYS A 21 -10.67 -5.73 -23.82
N ASP A 22 -10.33 -4.43 -23.77
CA ASP A 22 -11.25 -3.36 -24.15
C ASP A 22 -11.42 -3.27 -25.68
N ASP A 23 -12.19 -2.29 -26.15
CA ASP A 23 -12.48 -2.09 -27.57
C ASP A 23 -11.22 -1.71 -28.39
N TYR A 24 -10.13 -1.31 -27.73
CA TYR A 24 -8.84 -0.99 -28.34
C TYR A 24 -7.84 -2.14 -28.26
N GLY A 25 -8.23 -3.27 -27.68
CA GLY A 25 -7.38 -4.45 -27.50
C GLY A 25 -6.45 -4.39 -26.30
N ILE A 26 -6.60 -3.41 -25.41
CA ILE A 26 -5.83 -3.25 -24.19
C ILE A 26 -6.40 -4.18 -23.12
N LEU A 27 -5.52 -4.97 -22.47
CA LEU A 27 -5.92 -5.82 -21.35
C LEU A 27 -6.22 -4.96 -20.12
N ILE A 28 -7.42 -5.08 -19.60
CA ILE A 28 -7.89 -4.32 -18.44
C ILE A 28 -8.40 -5.24 -17.33
N HIS A 29 -8.18 -4.84 -16.09
CA HIS A 29 -8.77 -5.46 -14.90
C HIS A 29 -10.25 -5.08 -14.80
N GLN A 30 -11.16 -6.01 -15.06
CA GLN A 30 -12.61 -5.72 -15.16
C GLN A 30 -13.20 -5.19 -13.85
N TYR A 31 -12.71 -5.68 -12.70
CA TYR A 31 -13.29 -5.40 -11.37
C TYR A 31 -12.34 -4.62 -10.45
N GLY A 32 -11.30 -4.06 -11.00
CA GLY A 32 -10.28 -3.32 -10.26
C GLY A 32 -8.95 -4.07 -10.18
N PRO A 33 -7.87 -3.36 -9.81
CA PRO A 33 -6.53 -3.92 -9.79
C PRO A 33 -6.45 -5.15 -8.88
N HIS A 34 -5.89 -6.23 -9.41
CA HIS A 34 -5.52 -7.41 -8.66
C HIS A 34 -4.06 -7.72 -8.99
N ILE A 35 -3.23 -7.62 -7.99
CA ILE A 35 -1.78 -7.72 -8.12
C ILE A 35 -1.33 -8.83 -7.18
N PHE A 36 -0.59 -9.79 -7.72
CA PHE A 36 -0.02 -10.85 -6.91
C PHE A 36 1.21 -10.32 -6.17
N HIS A 37 1.28 -10.61 -4.86
CA HIS A 37 2.49 -10.38 -4.08
C HIS A 37 2.60 -11.40 -2.94
N THR A 38 3.81 -11.87 -2.65
CA THR A 38 4.07 -12.79 -1.55
C THR A 38 5.55 -12.86 -1.18
N ASN A 39 5.82 -13.22 0.08
CA ASN A 39 7.16 -13.60 0.55
C ASN A 39 7.32 -15.12 0.66
N ILE A 40 6.28 -15.90 0.33
CA ILE A 40 6.24 -17.34 0.55
C ILE A 40 6.66 -18.07 -0.73
N ASP A 41 7.89 -18.61 -0.76
CA ASP A 41 8.46 -19.32 -1.90
C ASP A 41 7.52 -20.40 -2.44
N ARG A 42 6.97 -21.24 -1.55
CA ARG A 42 6.05 -22.33 -1.92
C ARG A 42 4.78 -21.85 -2.65
N VAL A 43 4.27 -20.66 -2.30
CA VAL A 43 3.09 -20.07 -2.95
C VAL A 43 3.46 -19.63 -4.37
N TYR A 44 4.58 -18.93 -4.50
CA TYR A 44 5.09 -18.50 -5.79
C TYR A 44 5.38 -19.68 -6.73
N GLU A 45 6.13 -20.69 -6.26
CA GLU A 45 6.47 -21.89 -7.01
C GLU A 45 5.22 -22.67 -7.44
N TYR A 46 4.22 -22.80 -6.55
CA TYR A 46 2.98 -23.47 -6.88
C TYR A 46 2.20 -22.77 -7.99
N LEU A 47 2.03 -21.45 -7.88
CA LEU A 47 1.28 -20.65 -8.87
C LEU A 47 2.03 -20.54 -10.20
N SER A 48 3.36 -20.52 -10.19
CA SER A 48 4.20 -20.50 -11.40
C SER A 48 4.01 -21.73 -12.31
N ARG A 49 3.30 -22.77 -11.83
CA ARG A 49 2.91 -23.92 -12.64
C ARG A 49 1.74 -23.63 -13.58
N PHE A 50 1.05 -22.52 -13.38
CA PHE A 50 -0.20 -22.18 -14.07
C PHE A 50 -0.13 -20.87 -14.84
N THR A 51 0.92 -20.08 -14.63
CA THR A 51 1.09 -18.77 -15.26
C THR A 51 2.57 -18.44 -15.45
N ASP A 52 2.85 -17.57 -16.42
CA ASP A 52 4.11 -16.85 -16.56
C ASP A 52 3.93 -15.47 -15.90
N TRP A 53 4.85 -15.12 -15.00
CA TRP A 53 4.77 -13.86 -14.27
C TRP A 53 5.25 -12.70 -15.14
N TYR A 54 4.49 -11.62 -15.14
CA TYR A 54 4.97 -10.32 -15.59
C TYR A 54 5.61 -9.63 -14.38
N GLU A 55 6.91 -9.36 -14.45
CA GLU A 55 7.61 -8.67 -13.35
C GLU A 55 7.07 -7.24 -13.22
N TYR A 56 6.26 -7.03 -12.19
CA TYR A 56 5.60 -5.76 -11.93
C TYR A 56 5.85 -5.30 -10.49
N ARG A 57 6.23 -4.03 -10.34
CA ARG A 57 6.45 -3.39 -9.04
C ARG A 57 5.39 -2.32 -8.86
N HIS A 58 4.46 -2.58 -7.95
CA HIS A 58 3.36 -1.66 -7.73
C HIS A 58 3.81 -0.45 -6.94
N GLU A 59 3.75 0.73 -7.56
CA GLU A 59 3.97 2.01 -6.93
C GLU A 59 2.68 2.82 -6.95
N VAL A 60 2.39 3.48 -5.85
CA VAL A 60 1.20 4.32 -5.70
C VAL A 60 1.63 5.73 -5.35
N VAL A 61 1.02 6.71 -5.98
CA VAL A 61 1.19 8.12 -5.65
C VAL A 61 -0.15 8.71 -5.20
N GLY A 62 -0.10 9.50 -4.14
CA GLY A 62 -1.22 10.29 -3.67
C GLY A 62 -1.06 11.74 -4.09
N ASN A 63 -2.12 12.37 -4.61
CA ASN A 63 -2.12 13.80 -4.85
C ASN A 63 -2.51 14.54 -3.56
N VAL A 64 -1.54 15.24 -2.97
CA VAL A 64 -1.74 16.06 -1.77
C VAL A 64 -1.45 17.51 -2.11
N TYR A 65 -2.48 18.33 -2.18
CA TYR A 65 -2.40 19.75 -2.56
C TYR A 65 -1.64 20.02 -3.88
N GLY A 66 -1.85 19.17 -4.90
CA GLY A 66 -1.21 19.29 -6.20
C GLY A 66 0.21 18.70 -6.27
N ARG A 67 0.71 18.10 -5.20
CA ARG A 67 1.98 17.35 -5.18
C ARG A 67 1.74 15.87 -5.25
N GLU A 68 2.48 15.17 -6.07
CA GLU A 68 2.50 13.72 -6.12
C GLU A 68 3.48 13.17 -5.07
N LEU A 69 2.93 12.46 -4.10
CA LEU A 69 3.70 11.87 -3.00
C LEU A 69 3.64 10.35 -3.06
N PRO A 70 4.78 9.64 -2.93
CA PRO A 70 4.79 8.19 -2.80
C PRO A 70 3.95 7.69 -1.61
N ILE A 71 3.20 6.61 -1.84
CA ILE A 71 2.38 5.92 -0.84
C ILE A 71 2.82 4.44 -0.79
N PRO A 72 3.07 3.86 0.38
CA PRO A 72 2.99 4.40 1.74
C PRO A 72 3.97 5.54 2.01
N PHE A 73 3.65 6.39 3.00
CA PHE A 73 4.54 7.46 3.44
C PHE A 73 5.91 6.87 3.83
N ASN A 74 6.97 7.36 3.20
CA ASN A 74 8.34 6.88 3.38
C ASN A 74 9.34 8.04 3.47
N LEU A 75 10.64 7.77 3.52
CA LEU A 75 11.67 8.81 3.64
C LEU A 75 11.72 9.74 2.42
N ASN A 76 11.38 9.27 1.21
CA ASN A 76 11.26 10.16 0.05
C ASN A 76 10.05 11.10 0.20
N THR A 77 8.93 10.59 0.73
CA THR A 77 7.76 11.42 1.03
C THR A 77 8.08 12.44 2.13
N LEU A 78 8.82 12.03 3.17
CA LEU A 78 9.28 12.92 4.23
C LEU A 78 10.10 14.10 3.65
N GLU A 79 11.02 13.81 2.75
CA GLU A 79 11.84 14.83 2.07
C GLU A 79 11.00 15.80 1.23
N LEU A 80 10.06 15.27 0.46
CA LEU A 80 9.14 16.08 -0.36
C LEU A 80 8.24 16.99 0.49
N VAL A 81 7.83 16.54 1.67
CA VAL A 81 6.92 17.28 2.54
C VAL A 81 7.65 18.32 3.39
N TYR A 82 8.75 17.93 4.01
CA TYR A 82 9.43 18.72 5.06
C TYR A 82 10.67 19.48 4.55
N GLY A 83 11.17 19.18 3.34
CA GLY A 83 12.26 19.92 2.72
C GLY A 83 13.51 19.98 3.61
N GLU A 84 13.96 21.17 3.96
CA GLU A 84 15.19 21.39 4.76
C GLU A 84 15.13 20.73 6.17
N ARG A 85 13.91 20.50 6.71
CA ARG A 85 13.75 19.79 7.99
C ARG A 85 13.89 18.27 7.86
N ALA A 86 13.75 17.73 6.67
CA ALA A 86 13.69 16.28 6.46
C ALA A 86 14.91 15.51 7.00
N PRO A 87 16.17 15.96 6.84
CA PRO A 87 17.32 15.22 7.39
C PRO A 87 17.29 15.09 8.92
N HIS A 88 16.81 16.12 9.62
CA HIS A 88 16.65 16.06 11.08
C HIS A 88 15.55 15.07 11.47
N LEU A 89 14.39 15.13 10.81
CA LEU A 89 13.24 14.26 11.08
C LEU A 89 13.54 12.79 10.72
N GLU A 90 14.23 12.55 9.61
CA GLU A 90 14.73 11.22 9.22
C GLU A 90 15.63 10.63 10.31
N LYS A 91 16.61 11.40 10.76
CA LYS A 91 17.49 10.97 11.86
C LYS A 91 16.69 10.65 13.10
N LEU A 92 15.75 11.51 13.48
CA LEU A 92 14.89 11.31 14.65
C LEU A 92 14.08 10.02 14.56
N LEU A 93 13.47 9.74 13.39
CA LEU A 93 12.73 8.50 13.13
C LEU A 93 13.63 7.27 13.23
N ILE A 94 14.81 7.30 12.59
CA ILE A 94 15.73 6.17 12.57
C ILE A 94 16.31 5.90 13.95
N ASP A 95 16.67 6.94 14.71
CA ASP A 95 17.19 6.81 16.08
C ASP A 95 16.17 6.16 17.04
N ASN A 96 14.87 6.39 16.84
CA ASN A 96 13.83 5.83 17.70
C ASN A 96 13.33 4.45 17.26
N PHE A 97 13.26 4.17 15.95
CA PHE A 97 12.59 2.98 15.44
C PHE A 97 13.49 2.06 14.62
N GLY A 98 14.65 2.53 14.17
CA GLY A 98 15.58 1.79 13.32
C GLY A 98 15.34 1.98 11.83
N GLU A 99 16.40 1.87 11.05
CA GLU A 99 16.33 1.92 9.59
C GLU A 99 15.55 0.73 9.03
N GLY A 100 14.72 0.95 8.00
CA GLY A 100 13.87 -0.07 7.40
C GLY A 100 12.62 -0.44 8.21
N ALA A 101 12.41 0.18 9.37
CA ALA A 101 11.24 -0.09 10.20
C ALA A 101 9.93 0.34 9.50
N ARG A 102 8.84 -0.36 9.88
CA ARG A 102 7.46 -0.05 9.50
C ARG A 102 6.74 0.41 10.77
N VAL A 103 6.65 1.72 10.95
CA VAL A 103 6.12 2.31 12.18
C VAL A 103 4.64 2.61 12.01
N PRO A 104 3.74 1.96 12.78
CA PRO A 104 2.32 2.27 12.75
C PRO A 104 2.06 3.73 13.08
N ILE A 105 1.16 4.38 12.35
CA ILE A 105 0.84 5.79 12.58
C ILE A 105 0.40 6.08 14.02
N LEU A 106 -0.32 5.15 14.65
CA LEU A 106 -0.77 5.30 16.05
C LEU A 106 0.39 5.30 17.04
N GLU A 107 1.49 4.61 16.74
CA GLU A 107 2.68 4.60 17.57
C GLU A 107 3.36 5.97 17.56
N LEU A 108 3.49 6.57 16.38
CA LEU A 108 3.98 7.94 16.23
C LEU A 108 3.06 8.98 16.89
N MET A 109 1.74 8.82 16.79
CA MET A 109 0.76 9.74 17.38
C MET A 109 0.83 9.75 18.91
N ASN A 110 1.19 8.62 19.52
CA ASN A 110 1.28 8.47 20.98
C ASN A 110 2.72 8.62 21.50
N HIS A 111 3.66 8.99 20.65
CA HIS A 111 5.06 9.17 21.05
C HIS A 111 5.23 10.46 21.89
N GLU A 112 6.22 10.48 22.79
CA GLU A 112 6.48 11.65 23.65
C GLU A 112 7.06 12.86 22.87
N ASN A 113 7.69 12.61 21.73
CA ASN A 113 8.31 13.65 20.90
C ASN A 113 7.28 14.30 19.97
N GLU A 114 7.10 15.62 20.12
CA GLU A 114 6.13 16.42 19.35
C GLU A 114 6.38 16.43 17.83
N GLU A 115 7.65 16.34 17.39
CA GLU A 115 7.96 16.31 15.95
C GLU A 115 7.54 14.98 15.31
N LEU A 116 7.61 13.86 16.05
CA LEU A 116 7.09 12.57 15.59
C LEU A 116 5.57 12.56 15.56
N GLN A 117 4.91 13.21 16.51
CA GLN A 117 3.46 13.43 16.48
C GLN A 117 3.05 14.31 15.29
N GLU A 118 3.82 15.34 14.95
CA GLU A 118 3.58 16.19 13.76
C GLU A 118 3.58 15.37 12.48
N ILE A 119 4.57 14.48 12.31
CA ILE A 119 4.62 13.56 11.16
C ILE A 119 3.39 12.67 11.12
N ALA A 120 3.02 12.08 12.25
CA ALA A 120 1.85 11.21 12.37
C ALA A 120 0.56 11.95 12.00
N GLN A 121 0.39 13.17 12.51
CA GLN A 121 -0.77 14.02 12.22
C GLN A 121 -0.86 14.34 10.73
N TYR A 122 0.27 14.71 10.11
CA TYR A 122 0.32 14.97 8.66
C TYR A 122 -0.12 13.75 7.85
N VAL A 123 0.42 12.57 8.16
CA VAL A 123 0.08 11.32 7.46
C VAL A 123 -1.39 10.96 7.67
N TYR A 124 -1.88 11.12 8.90
CA TYR A 124 -3.27 10.86 9.23
C TYR A 124 -4.23 11.73 8.41
N GLU A 125 -4.02 13.05 8.40
CA GLU A 125 -4.92 13.99 7.75
C GLU A 125 -4.88 13.93 6.22
N ASN A 126 -3.68 13.78 5.65
CA ASN A 126 -3.49 13.93 4.22
C ASN A 126 -3.50 12.62 3.44
N VAL A 127 -3.12 11.53 4.09
CA VAL A 127 -3.07 10.21 3.45
C VAL A 127 -4.23 9.35 3.95
N PHE A 128 -4.27 9.09 5.26
CA PHE A 128 -5.18 8.11 5.82
C PHE A 128 -6.64 8.55 5.79
N LEU A 129 -6.95 9.74 6.32
CA LEU A 129 -8.32 10.26 6.45
C LEU A 129 -9.02 10.32 5.08
N LYS A 130 -8.36 10.94 4.11
CA LYS A 130 -8.91 11.13 2.77
C LYS A 130 -9.08 9.81 2.01
N TYR A 131 -8.10 8.91 2.12
CA TYR A 131 -8.16 7.59 1.51
C TYR A 131 -9.30 6.76 2.11
N THR A 132 -9.40 6.72 3.41
CA THR A 132 -10.41 5.96 4.14
C THR A 132 -11.83 6.45 3.83
N MET A 133 -12.05 7.76 3.85
CA MET A 133 -13.33 8.34 3.47
C MET A 133 -13.71 8.01 2.01
N LYS A 134 -12.76 8.04 1.10
CA LYS A 134 -12.98 7.69 -0.31
C LYS A 134 -13.35 6.21 -0.48
N GLN A 135 -12.64 5.30 0.19
CA GLN A 135 -12.80 3.86 0.01
C GLN A 135 -14.04 3.30 0.71
N TRP A 136 -14.34 3.80 1.90
CA TRP A 136 -15.35 3.22 2.76
C TRP A 136 -16.62 4.08 2.87
N GLY A 137 -16.60 5.32 2.39
CA GLY A 137 -17.71 6.27 2.55
C GLY A 137 -18.01 6.60 4.02
N LYS A 138 -17.08 6.33 4.92
CA LYS A 138 -17.19 6.48 6.38
C LYS A 138 -16.08 7.33 6.92
N SER A 139 -16.36 8.03 8.02
CA SER A 139 -15.28 8.72 8.76
C SER A 139 -14.41 7.71 9.51
N PRO A 140 -13.14 8.01 9.78
CA PRO A 140 -12.25 7.12 10.54
C PRO A 140 -12.77 6.77 11.95
N LYS A 141 -13.62 7.61 12.53
CA LYS A 141 -14.26 7.36 13.84
C LYS A 141 -15.30 6.23 13.79
N GLU A 142 -15.80 5.93 12.60
CA GLU A 142 -16.78 4.86 12.34
C GLU A 142 -16.11 3.56 11.87
N ILE A 143 -14.77 3.59 11.72
CA ILE A 143 -13.97 2.45 11.28
C ILE A 143 -13.19 1.93 12.49
N ASP A 144 -13.07 0.61 12.56
CA ASP A 144 -12.28 -0.05 13.60
C ASP A 144 -10.86 0.57 13.69
N PRO A 145 -10.42 1.03 14.86
CA PRO A 145 -9.06 1.55 15.07
C PRO A 145 -7.95 0.60 14.61
N ALA A 146 -8.21 -0.71 14.61
CA ALA A 146 -7.29 -1.70 14.06
C ALA A 146 -7.05 -1.57 12.55
N VAL A 147 -7.99 -0.98 11.81
CA VAL A 147 -7.84 -0.65 10.39
C VAL A 147 -7.00 0.62 10.23
N SER A 148 -7.26 1.61 11.10
CA SER A 148 -6.54 2.89 11.11
C SER A 148 -5.06 2.73 11.45
N GLY A 149 -4.74 1.83 12.39
CA GLY A 149 -3.37 1.58 12.85
C GLY A 149 -2.48 0.84 11.84
N ARG A 150 -3.06 0.36 10.73
CA ARG A 150 -2.30 -0.43 9.75
C ARG A 150 -1.56 0.40 8.71
N VAL A 151 -1.77 1.69 8.63
CA VAL A 151 -1.02 2.56 7.71
C VAL A 151 0.35 2.86 8.32
N PRO A 152 1.43 2.26 7.82
CA PRO A 152 2.75 2.51 8.35
C PRO A 152 3.40 3.74 7.73
N VAL A 153 4.27 4.37 8.49
CA VAL A 153 5.38 5.17 7.97
C VAL A 153 6.55 4.22 7.72
N LEU A 154 7.09 4.21 6.51
CA LEU A 154 8.21 3.33 6.13
C LEU A 154 9.54 4.07 6.28
N LEU A 155 10.44 3.57 7.11
CA LEU A 155 11.77 4.16 7.29
C LEU A 155 12.76 3.64 6.24
N SER A 156 12.35 3.71 4.97
CA SER A 156 13.15 3.35 3.81
C SER A 156 12.86 4.30 2.64
N ARG A 157 13.70 4.25 1.60
CA ARG A 157 13.50 5.01 0.35
C ARG A 157 12.88 4.16 -0.76
N ASP A 158 12.25 3.05 -0.39
CA ASP A 158 11.55 2.15 -1.31
C ASP A 158 10.11 2.65 -1.53
N ASN A 159 9.77 3.06 -2.76
CA ASN A 159 8.45 3.59 -3.10
C ASN A 159 7.42 2.50 -3.42
N ARG A 160 7.83 1.23 -3.45
CA ARG A 160 6.90 0.13 -3.74
C ARG A 160 5.81 0.04 -2.68
N TYR A 161 4.58 -0.10 -3.12
CA TYR A 161 3.44 -0.28 -2.23
C TYR A 161 3.54 -1.61 -1.44
N PHE A 162 3.90 -2.68 -2.15
CA PHE A 162 4.26 -3.97 -1.56
C PHE A 162 5.78 -4.12 -1.57
N GLN A 163 6.34 -4.61 -0.47
CA GLN A 163 7.79 -4.86 -0.34
C GLN A 163 8.11 -6.35 -0.35
N ASP A 164 7.15 -7.15 -0.83
CA ASP A 164 7.30 -8.59 -0.94
C ASP A 164 8.36 -8.96 -2.00
N LYS A 165 8.97 -10.13 -1.79
CA LYS A 165 10.00 -10.69 -2.65
C LYS A 165 9.48 -10.95 -4.06
N TYR A 166 8.27 -11.48 -4.16
CA TYR A 166 7.61 -11.80 -5.42
C TYR A 166 6.43 -10.87 -5.65
N GLN A 167 6.36 -10.30 -6.84
CA GLN A 167 5.28 -9.43 -7.30
C GLN A 167 5.04 -9.68 -8.79
N GLY A 168 3.76 -9.68 -9.22
CA GLY A 168 3.39 -9.91 -10.61
C GLY A 168 1.92 -9.67 -10.90
#